data_a0ab35ad6f73e5adc2d1d835df30f5b7
#
_entry.id   a0ab35ad6f73e5adc2d1d835df30f5b7
#
_cell.length_a   1.000
_cell.length_b   1.000
_cell.length_c   1.000
_cell.angle_alpha   90.00
_cell.angle_beta   90.00
_cell.angle_gamma   90.00
#
_symmetry.space_group_name_H-M   'P 1'
#
loop_
_entity.id
_entity.type
_entity.pdbx_description
1 polymer ?
#
loop_
_entity_poly.entity_id
_entity_poly.type
_entity_poly.pdbx_seq_one_letter_code
_entity_poly.pdbx_strand_id
1 'polypeptide(L)'
;MKPRTRSPLRRRAERGATVVEFALVAAIFCTLLIGICEFGRVLFYWNTASEAMRLGARTATVCDADATVIKQRITTLMPLLKASNVTLTYTPSGCDSDPTTARSTCTFVTLQVTGITIKTLIPFVKINVPMPSFSTTLPRESLMSSTGGTVCN
;
A
#
# COMPACT_ATOMS: atom_id res chain seq x y z
N MET A 1 -33.00 -39.61 -54.27
CA MET A 1 -32.60 -38.63 -53.29
C MET A 1 -31.17 -38.21 -53.55
N LYS A 2 -30.88 -36.95 -53.96
CA LYS A 2 -29.53 -36.43 -54.28
C LYS A 2 -28.91 -35.88 -53.00
N PRO A 3 -27.72 -36.33 -52.55
CA PRO A 3 -27.08 -35.76 -51.34
C PRO A 3 -26.66 -34.30 -51.62
N ARG A 4 -27.12 -33.35 -50.80
CA ARG A 4 -26.68 -31.95 -50.82
C ARG A 4 -25.24 -31.90 -50.32
N THR A 5 -24.26 -31.81 -51.18
CA THR A 5 -22.87 -31.51 -50.83
C THR A 5 -22.79 -30.07 -50.34
N ARG A 6 -22.60 -29.89 -49.03
CA ARG A 6 -22.33 -28.57 -48.43
C ARG A 6 -21.02 -28.05 -48.99
N SER A 7 -21.02 -26.84 -49.56
CA SER A 7 -19.85 -26.22 -50.19
C SER A 7 -18.75 -25.96 -49.13
N PRO A 8 -17.46 -26.20 -49.44
CA PRO A 8 -16.34 -26.03 -48.52
C PRO A 8 -16.15 -24.58 -48.04
N LEU A 9 -16.67 -23.60 -48.77
CA LEU A 9 -16.66 -22.17 -48.40
C LEU A 9 -17.48 -21.87 -47.13
N ARG A 10 -18.61 -22.57 -46.91
CA ARG A 10 -19.47 -22.38 -45.74
C ARG A 10 -18.77 -22.86 -44.46
N ARG A 11 -18.02 -23.96 -44.52
CA ARG A 11 -17.23 -24.47 -43.37
C ARG A 11 -16.07 -23.52 -42.94
N ARG A 12 -15.50 -22.77 -43.89
CA ARG A 12 -14.45 -21.78 -43.59
C ARG A 12 -15.02 -20.54 -42.91
N ALA A 13 -16.20 -20.09 -43.31
CA ALA A 13 -16.91 -18.97 -42.65
C ALA A 13 -17.35 -19.30 -41.20
N GLU A 14 -17.82 -20.52 -40.96
CA GLU A 14 -18.21 -20.98 -39.61
C GLU A 14 -16.99 -21.06 -38.67
N ARG A 15 -15.82 -21.45 -39.13
CA ARG A 15 -14.57 -21.46 -38.34
C ARG A 15 -14.08 -20.05 -37.99
N GLY A 16 -14.28 -19.06 -38.84
CA GLY A 16 -13.96 -17.67 -38.55
C GLY A 16 -14.86 -17.08 -37.47
N ALA A 17 -16.14 -17.38 -37.48
CA ALA A 17 -17.10 -16.89 -36.48
C ALA A 17 -16.75 -17.38 -35.04
N THR A 18 -16.45 -18.67 -34.89
CA THR A 18 -16.08 -19.25 -33.61
C THR A 18 -14.77 -18.69 -33.03
N VAL A 19 -13.81 -18.35 -33.88
CA VAL A 19 -12.57 -17.72 -33.45
C VAL A 19 -12.82 -16.31 -32.89
N VAL A 20 -13.68 -15.53 -33.55
CA VAL A 20 -14.06 -14.18 -33.07
C VAL A 20 -14.82 -14.26 -31.77
N GLU A 21 -15.76 -15.19 -31.63
CA GLU A 21 -16.51 -15.41 -30.39
C GLU A 21 -15.58 -15.78 -29.23
N PHE A 22 -14.67 -16.72 -29.46
CA PHE A 22 -13.65 -17.08 -28.46
C PHE A 22 -12.76 -15.89 -28.08
N ALA A 23 -12.33 -15.09 -29.06
CA ALA A 23 -11.49 -13.92 -28.81
C ALA A 23 -12.20 -12.88 -27.92
N LEU A 24 -13.48 -12.64 -28.15
CA LEU A 24 -14.29 -11.72 -27.31
C LEU A 24 -14.42 -12.24 -25.88
N VAL A 25 -14.76 -13.52 -25.71
CA VAL A 25 -14.87 -14.12 -24.37
C VAL A 25 -13.51 -14.09 -23.65
N ALA A 26 -12.44 -14.45 -24.36
CA ALA A 26 -11.09 -14.42 -23.80
C ALA A 26 -10.66 -13.00 -23.41
N ALA A 27 -10.98 -11.99 -24.21
CA ALA A 27 -10.66 -10.58 -23.89
C ALA A 27 -11.38 -10.11 -22.63
N ILE A 28 -12.67 -10.41 -22.49
CA ILE A 28 -13.44 -10.07 -21.26
C ILE A 28 -12.86 -10.81 -20.06
N PHE A 29 -12.58 -12.09 -20.19
CA PHE A 29 -12.01 -12.90 -19.10
C PHE A 29 -10.63 -12.37 -18.65
N CYS A 30 -9.73 -12.10 -19.59
CA CYS A 30 -8.42 -11.53 -19.27
C CYS A 30 -8.54 -10.15 -18.60
N THR A 31 -9.46 -9.32 -19.06
CA THR A 31 -9.70 -7.99 -18.45
C THR A 31 -10.16 -8.12 -17.00
N LEU A 32 -11.06 -9.05 -16.71
CA LEU A 32 -11.52 -9.33 -15.36
C LEU A 32 -10.38 -9.85 -14.47
N LEU A 33 -9.55 -10.76 -14.96
CA LEU A 33 -8.39 -11.27 -14.21
C LEU A 33 -7.41 -10.15 -13.88
N ILE A 34 -7.09 -9.28 -14.82
CA ILE A 34 -6.21 -8.13 -14.60
C ILE A 34 -6.83 -7.21 -13.54
N GLY A 35 -8.14 -6.95 -13.61
CA GLY A 35 -8.85 -6.14 -12.62
C GLY A 35 -8.77 -6.72 -11.22
N ILE A 36 -8.96 -8.03 -11.06
CA ILE A 36 -8.83 -8.72 -9.77
C ILE A 36 -7.40 -8.63 -9.23
N CYS A 37 -6.39 -8.81 -10.08
CA CYS A 37 -4.98 -8.70 -9.68
C CYS A 37 -4.65 -7.27 -9.20
N GLU A 38 -5.10 -6.24 -9.91
CA GLU A 38 -4.89 -4.85 -9.51
C GLU A 38 -5.59 -4.51 -8.18
N PHE A 39 -6.82 -4.96 -8.01
CA PHE A 39 -7.55 -4.77 -6.76
C PHE A 39 -6.85 -5.46 -5.58
N GLY A 40 -6.42 -6.71 -5.76
CA GLY A 40 -5.64 -7.45 -4.76
C GLY A 40 -4.35 -6.72 -4.38
N ARG A 41 -3.66 -6.12 -5.37
CA ARG A 41 -2.45 -5.33 -5.14
C ARG A 41 -2.72 -4.05 -4.33
N VAL A 42 -3.81 -3.33 -4.61
CA VAL A 42 -4.22 -2.16 -3.83
C VAL A 42 -4.52 -2.53 -2.39
N LEU A 43 -5.29 -3.61 -2.17
CA LEU A 43 -5.58 -4.11 -0.82
C LEU A 43 -4.32 -4.55 -0.07
N PHE A 44 -3.38 -5.18 -0.76
CA PHE A 44 -2.09 -5.55 -0.18
C PHE A 44 -1.34 -4.32 0.34
N TYR A 45 -1.26 -3.25 -0.46
CA TYR A 45 -0.61 -2.01 -0.01
C TYR A 45 -1.33 -1.36 1.17
N TRP A 46 -2.67 -1.40 1.22
CA TRP A 46 -3.42 -0.87 2.35
C TRP A 46 -3.13 -1.63 3.64
N ASN A 47 -3.14 -2.96 3.58
CA ASN A 47 -2.82 -3.80 4.74
C ASN A 47 -1.38 -3.59 5.19
N THR A 48 -0.43 -3.55 4.26
CA THR A 48 0.99 -3.30 4.57
C THR A 48 1.21 -1.93 5.19
N ALA A 49 0.53 -0.88 4.70
CA ALA A 49 0.58 0.45 5.28
C ALA A 49 0.07 0.47 6.73
N SER A 50 -1.06 -0.18 6.98
CA SER A 50 -1.64 -0.29 8.32
C SER A 50 -0.66 -0.98 9.30
N GLU A 51 -0.02 -2.06 8.88
CA GLU A 51 0.94 -2.78 9.70
C GLU A 51 2.24 -2.00 9.91
N ALA A 52 2.75 -1.34 8.87
CA ALA A 52 3.89 -0.45 8.97
C ALA A 52 3.66 0.70 9.95
N MET A 53 2.43 1.25 9.96
CA MET A 53 2.03 2.29 10.91
C MET A 53 1.99 1.80 12.35
N ARG A 54 1.47 0.60 12.60
CA ARG A 54 1.46 0.01 13.95
C ARG A 54 2.87 -0.23 14.46
N LEU A 55 3.75 -0.79 13.62
CA LEU A 55 5.14 -1.02 14.01
C LEU A 55 5.88 0.30 14.22
N GLY A 56 5.70 1.28 13.33
CA GLY A 56 6.29 2.61 13.45
C GLY A 56 5.84 3.33 14.72
N ALA A 57 4.55 3.28 15.05
CA ALA A 57 4.03 3.87 16.25
C ALA A 57 4.61 3.24 17.53
N ARG A 58 4.73 1.91 17.59
CA ARG A 58 5.39 1.21 18.69
C ARG A 58 6.86 1.60 18.82
N THR A 59 7.58 1.70 17.70
CA THR A 59 8.97 2.17 17.72
C THR A 59 9.05 3.62 18.23
N ALA A 60 8.11 4.48 17.81
CA ALA A 60 8.07 5.88 18.21
C ALA A 60 7.76 6.11 19.71
N THR A 61 7.08 5.17 20.38
CA THR A 61 6.83 5.27 21.83
C THR A 61 8.03 4.88 22.69
N VAL A 62 8.96 4.10 22.14
CA VAL A 62 10.11 3.56 22.87
C VAL A 62 11.38 4.34 22.55
N CYS A 63 11.60 4.71 21.30
CA CYS A 63 12.82 5.40 20.85
C CYS A 63 12.75 6.92 21.12
N ASP A 64 13.90 7.58 21.08
CA ASP A 64 13.97 9.03 21.24
C ASP A 64 13.05 9.74 20.23
N ALA A 65 12.51 10.88 20.65
CA ALA A 65 11.65 11.69 19.80
C ALA A 65 12.34 11.99 18.46
N ASP A 66 11.60 11.83 17.36
CA ASP A 66 12.07 12.03 15.99
C ASP A 66 13.27 11.18 15.54
N ALA A 67 13.57 10.09 16.24
CA ALA A 67 14.65 9.19 15.82
C ALA A 67 14.46 8.74 14.36
N THR A 68 15.51 8.86 13.57
CA THR A 68 15.51 8.53 12.13
C THR A 68 15.13 7.07 11.86
N VAL A 69 15.43 6.18 12.81
CA VAL A 69 15.08 4.75 12.75
C VAL A 69 13.57 4.52 12.62
N ILE A 70 12.73 5.39 13.21
CA ILE A 70 11.28 5.27 13.14
C ILE A 70 10.81 5.34 11.69
N LYS A 71 11.22 6.38 10.97
CA LYS A 71 10.89 6.58 9.55
C LYS A 71 11.54 5.50 8.67
N GLN A 72 12.75 5.10 8.99
CA GLN A 72 13.49 4.07 8.25
C GLN A 72 12.80 2.70 8.33
N ARG A 73 12.32 2.28 9.50
CA ARG A 73 11.59 1.02 9.66
C ARG A 73 10.30 1.01 8.85
N ILE A 74 9.55 2.11 8.85
CA ILE A 74 8.30 2.23 8.09
C ILE A 74 8.58 2.13 6.58
N THR A 75 9.59 2.85 6.08
CA THR A 75 9.95 2.83 4.66
C THR A 75 10.56 1.52 4.20
N THR A 76 11.22 0.77 5.09
CA THR A 76 11.74 -0.58 4.79
C THR A 76 10.60 -1.57 4.59
N LEU A 77 9.55 -1.50 5.42
CA LEU A 77 8.38 -2.38 5.28
C LEU A 77 7.54 -2.05 4.03
N MET A 78 7.47 -0.78 3.70
CA MET A 78 6.70 -0.31 2.55
C MET A 78 7.54 0.64 1.69
N PRO A 79 8.30 0.14 0.71
CA PRO A 79 9.17 0.94 -0.14
C PRO A 79 8.45 2.02 -0.98
N LEU A 80 7.12 1.93 -1.09
CA LEU A 80 6.29 2.96 -1.71
C LEU A 80 6.23 4.26 -0.86
N LEU A 81 6.47 4.16 0.45
CA LEU A 81 6.52 5.27 1.38
C LEU A 81 7.86 5.99 1.32
N LYS A 82 7.80 7.30 1.21
CA LYS A 82 8.96 8.17 1.44
C LYS A 82 8.91 8.69 2.87
N ALA A 83 10.06 9.00 3.44
CA ALA A 83 10.14 9.61 4.79
C ALA A 83 9.34 10.91 4.90
N SER A 84 9.17 11.64 3.79
CA SER A 84 8.34 12.86 3.70
C SER A 84 6.83 12.62 3.81
N ASN A 85 6.37 11.39 3.57
CA ASN A 85 4.96 11.02 3.73
C ASN A 85 4.60 10.69 5.18
N VAL A 86 5.62 10.55 6.06
CA VAL A 86 5.47 10.14 7.45
C VAL A 86 5.66 11.35 8.35
N THR A 87 4.62 11.69 9.11
CA THR A 87 4.65 12.77 10.10
C THR A 87 4.50 12.18 11.48
N LEU A 88 5.39 12.57 12.39
CA LEU A 88 5.27 12.29 13.83
C LEU A 88 4.84 13.57 14.53
N THR A 89 3.91 13.43 15.46
CA THR A 89 3.45 14.52 16.34
C THR A 89 3.40 14.03 17.76
N TYR A 90 3.89 14.86 18.68
CA TYR A 90 3.90 14.55 20.11
C TYR A 90 2.92 15.48 20.82
N THR A 91 2.25 14.98 21.84
CA THR A 91 1.28 15.73 22.63
C THR A 91 1.72 15.78 24.10
N PRO A 92 1.67 16.97 24.77
CA PRO A 92 1.26 18.28 24.27
C PRO A 92 2.26 18.86 23.25
N SER A 93 1.81 19.83 22.45
CA SER A 93 2.66 20.46 21.42
C SER A 93 3.92 21.06 22.02
N GLY A 94 5.08 20.80 21.39
CA GLY A 94 6.39 21.30 21.83
C GLY A 94 7.04 20.50 22.96
N CYS A 95 6.42 19.41 23.41
CA CYS A 95 7.03 18.52 24.39
C CYS A 95 8.26 17.78 23.86
N ASP A 96 8.41 17.72 22.55
CA ASP A 96 9.49 17.06 21.78
C ASP A 96 10.68 17.98 21.47
N SER A 97 10.75 19.15 22.14
CA SER A 97 11.83 20.14 21.93
C SER A 97 13.24 19.58 22.16
N ASP A 98 13.36 18.67 23.08
CA ASP A 98 14.59 17.92 23.36
C ASP A 98 14.26 16.53 23.94
N PRO A 99 15.19 15.54 23.86
CA PRO A 99 14.91 14.18 24.33
C PRO A 99 14.59 14.07 25.83
N THR A 100 15.13 14.94 26.68
CA THR A 100 14.90 14.90 28.14
C THR A 100 13.52 15.44 28.47
N THR A 101 13.12 16.55 27.89
CA THR A 101 11.78 17.13 27.99
C THR A 101 10.73 16.18 27.45
N ALA A 102 10.98 15.55 26.28
CA ALA A 102 10.06 14.60 25.68
C ALA A 102 9.72 13.43 26.64
N ARG A 103 10.73 12.90 27.32
CA ARG A 103 10.55 11.79 28.28
C ARG A 103 9.69 12.16 29.50
N SER A 104 9.67 13.41 29.90
CA SER A 104 8.93 13.86 31.09
C SER A 104 7.57 14.44 30.77
N THR A 105 7.42 15.12 29.63
CA THR A 105 6.25 15.96 29.32
C THR A 105 5.34 15.41 28.23
N CYS A 106 5.87 14.68 27.22
CA CYS A 106 5.02 14.07 26.18
C CYS A 106 4.14 12.97 26.78
N THR A 107 2.88 12.93 26.39
CA THR A 107 1.91 11.93 26.84
C THR A 107 1.53 10.95 25.74
N PHE A 108 1.40 11.44 24.51
CA PHE A 108 1.03 10.62 23.35
C PHE A 108 1.94 10.90 22.18
N VAL A 109 2.11 9.88 21.35
CA VAL A 109 2.79 9.94 20.07
C VAL A 109 1.78 9.59 19.00
N THR A 110 1.60 10.47 18.02
CA THR A 110 0.74 10.25 16.86
C THR A 110 1.60 10.13 15.62
N LEU A 111 1.49 9.01 14.97
CA LEU A 111 2.12 8.76 13.68
C LEU A 111 1.06 8.88 12.58
N GLN A 112 1.33 9.68 11.56
CA GLN A 112 0.42 9.90 10.45
C GLN A 112 1.14 9.70 9.12
N VAL A 113 0.46 9.05 8.16
CA VAL A 113 0.92 8.90 6.78
C VAL A 113 -0.10 9.48 5.83
N THR A 114 0.38 10.33 4.92
CA THR A 114 -0.46 11.04 3.94
C THR A 114 0.22 11.11 2.56
N GLY A 115 -0.57 11.43 1.54
CA GLY A 115 -0.04 11.78 0.21
C GLY A 115 0.49 10.59 -0.60
N ILE A 116 0.00 9.37 -0.34
CA ILE A 116 0.40 8.19 -1.10
C ILE A 116 -0.56 7.97 -2.26
N THR A 117 0.00 7.62 -3.41
CA THR A 117 -0.76 7.28 -4.61
C THR A 117 -0.24 5.98 -5.20
N ILE A 118 -1.11 5.01 -5.38
CA ILE A 118 -0.83 3.74 -6.03
C ILE A 118 -1.12 3.88 -7.52
N LYS A 119 -0.10 3.67 -8.35
CA LYS A 119 -0.25 3.67 -9.81
C LYS A 119 -0.64 2.27 -10.28
N THR A 120 -1.61 2.17 -11.20
CA THR A 120 -1.96 0.90 -11.84
C THR A 120 -0.85 0.44 -12.76
N LEU A 121 -0.67 -0.88 -12.85
CA LEU A 121 0.25 -1.53 -13.79
C LEU A 121 -0.40 -1.86 -15.13
N ILE A 122 -1.70 -1.59 -15.27
CA ILE A 122 -2.45 -1.90 -16.50
C ILE A 122 -1.88 -1.07 -17.66
N PRO A 123 -1.38 -1.70 -18.71
CA PRO A 123 -0.92 -0.99 -19.89
C PRO A 123 -2.09 -0.19 -20.50
N PHE A 124 -1.81 1.01 -20.97
CA PHE A 124 -2.76 1.96 -21.57
C PHE A 124 -3.77 2.63 -20.61
N VAL A 125 -3.97 2.13 -19.39
CA VAL A 125 -4.90 2.70 -18.41
C VAL A 125 -4.13 3.16 -17.17
N LYS A 126 -3.73 4.41 -17.14
CA LYS A 126 -3.00 5.01 -16.01
C LYS A 126 -3.99 5.59 -14.99
N ILE A 127 -4.43 4.78 -14.05
CA ILE A 127 -5.25 5.23 -12.92
C ILE A 127 -4.34 5.44 -11.71
N ASN A 128 -4.51 6.56 -11.04
CA ASN A 128 -3.86 6.87 -9.79
C ASN A 128 -4.88 6.70 -8.66
N VAL A 129 -4.70 5.69 -7.82
CA VAL A 129 -5.57 5.44 -6.67
C VAL A 129 -4.95 6.12 -5.44
N PRO A 130 -5.55 7.20 -4.93
CA PRO A 130 -5.08 7.81 -3.70
C PRO A 130 -5.33 6.87 -2.52
N MET A 131 -4.34 6.73 -1.65
CA MET A 131 -4.47 5.97 -0.42
C MET A 131 -5.06 6.90 0.65
N PRO A 132 -6.03 6.43 1.46
CA PRO A 132 -6.51 7.21 2.59
C PRO A 132 -5.37 7.49 3.58
N SER A 133 -5.49 8.57 4.33
CA SER A 133 -4.56 8.88 5.41
C SER A 133 -4.71 7.86 6.53
N PHE A 134 -3.58 7.32 7.00
CA PHE A 134 -3.53 6.46 8.18
C PHE A 134 -2.98 7.26 9.36
N SER A 135 -3.60 7.12 10.52
CA SER A 135 -3.15 7.74 11.76
C SER A 135 -3.23 6.73 12.89
N THR A 136 -2.20 6.67 13.70
CA THR A 136 -2.14 5.81 14.88
C THR A 136 -1.57 6.61 16.05
N THR A 137 -2.31 6.69 17.16
CA THR A 137 -1.91 7.38 18.38
C THR A 137 -1.71 6.35 19.49
N LEU A 138 -0.55 6.39 20.13
CA LEU A 138 -0.21 5.54 21.27
C LEU A 138 0.28 6.41 22.45
N PRO A 139 0.05 5.97 23.69
CA PRO A 139 0.70 6.60 24.84
C PRO A 139 2.21 6.38 24.74
N ARG A 140 2.98 7.35 25.20
CA ARG A 140 4.43 7.19 25.28
C ARG A 140 4.81 6.08 26.26
N GLU A 141 5.94 5.45 26.01
CA GLU A 141 6.59 4.51 26.92
C GLU A 141 7.87 5.14 27.49
N SER A 142 9.04 4.71 27.02
CA SER A 142 10.32 5.20 27.54
C SER A 142 10.82 6.46 26.84
N LEU A 143 10.54 6.64 25.55
CA LEU A 143 11.14 7.66 24.68
C LEU A 143 12.67 7.76 24.87
N MET A 144 13.32 6.60 24.98
CA MET A 144 14.76 6.50 25.26
C MET A 144 15.39 5.40 24.40
N SER A 145 16.14 5.77 23.38
CA SER A 145 16.75 4.81 22.44
C SER A 145 17.76 3.89 23.13
N SER A 146 18.43 4.34 24.19
CA SER A 146 19.38 3.50 24.94
C SER A 146 18.72 2.31 25.64
N THR A 147 17.44 2.39 25.98
CA THR A 147 16.68 1.28 26.60
C THR A 147 15.93 0.46 25.56
N GLY A 148 15.75 0.98 24.35
CA GLY A 148 15.03 0.32 23.26
C GLY A 148 15.80 -0.81 22.57
N GLY A 149 17.08 -0.99 22.88
CA GLY A 149 17.92 -2.06 22.33
C GLY A 149 17.99 -2.01 20.81
N THR A 150 17.87 -3.17 20.17
CA THR A 150 17.93 -3.30 18.68
C THR A 150 16.74 -2.66 17.96
N VAL A 151 15.69 -2.26 18.68
CA VAL A 151 14.52 -1.61 18.08
C VAL A 151 14.82 -0.18 17.70
N CYS A 152 15.73 0.49 18.40
CA CYS A 152 16.07 1.90 18.20
C CYS A 152 17.44 2.10 17.47
N ASN A 153 18.06 1.01 16.99
CA ASN A 153 19.34 1.03 16.26
C ASN A 153 19.17 0.61 14.81
#